data_5a7e565fd520cad5a7b46b06f79deef9
#
_entry.id   5a7e565fd520cad5a7b46b06f79deef9
#
_cell.length_a   1.000
_cell.length_b   1.000
_cell.length_c   1.000
_cell.angle_alpha   90.00
_cell.angle_beta   90.00
_cell.angle_gamma   90.00
#
_symmetry.space_group_name_H-M   'P 1'
#
loop_
_entity.id
_entity.type
_entity.pdbx_description
1 polymer ?
#
loop_
_entity_poly.entity_id
_entity_poly.type
_entity_poly.pdbx_seq_one_letter_code
_entity_poly.pdbx_strand_id
1 'polypeptide(L)'
;MFKNKYNKYQNLIYEIFEQFQISDQSICLITKNNQESIYIYNGLKYFFDEDSLKLFPETEVLPYDHFSSPERVIQNRFQIINEAYSSKNILITSIKNIFERYPEIEYFKSFETFKLGHKISVLNLVKVIESLDYVKKTNVEVINDYAVRGGIVDIFSPMYENPLRIEIFDDTIESIRFFDSETQLSIENIDKFFLSKGSLFSLNEQKILTFISRWRNYFINDDERYCDIFQKIKNGNIPEGIEIYLPFLFKNTVNFFELFNHHDIYSSLNLFHEIDIYDEFIKQRFNDENIDHKRPLLKPDKLYIKKDELQQILKLSLIHI
;
A
#
# COMPACT_ATOMS: atom_id res chain seq x y z
N MET A 1 -3.10 11.71 36.97
CA MET A 1 -3.47 11.76 35.54
C MET A 1 -2.87 10.60 34.68
N PHE A 2 -1.68 10.08 34.96
CA PHE A 2 -1.07 8.99 34.22
C PHE A 2 -1.71 7.60 34.46
N LYS A 3 -2.20 7.28 35.66
CA LYS A 3 -2.80 5.97 35.97
C LYS A 3 -4.06 5.63 35.14
N ASN A 4 -4.89 6.62 34.79
CA ASN A 4 -6.13 6.35 34.02
C ASN A 4 -5.88 6.10 32.51
N LYS A 5 -4.77 6.56 31.95
CA LYS A 5 -4.46 6.38 30.54
C LYS A 5 -3.96 4.95 30.25
N TYR A 6 -3.17 4.39 31.15
CA TYR A 6 -2.67 3.00 31.02
C TYR A 6 -3.81 1.98 31.18
N ASN A 7 -4.76 2.22 32.09
CA ASN A 7 -5.91 1.32 32.24
C ASN A 7 -6.81 1.28 30.99
N LYS A 8 -6.95 2.38 30.25
CA LYS A 8 -7.80 2.43 29.05
C LYS A 8 -7.29 1.52 27.93
N TYR A 9 -6.00 1.56 27.63
CA TYR A 9 -5.42 0.71 26.56
C TYR A 9 -5.33 -0.75 26.97
N GLN A 10 -5.10 -1.06 28.23
CA GLN A 10 -5.11 -2.43 28.74
C GLN A 10 -6.48 -3.07 28.60
N ASN A 11 -7.55 -2.35 28.96
CA ASN A 11 -8.92 -2.81 28.77
C ASN A 11 -9.23 -3.05 27.30
N LEU A 12 -8.87 -2.10 26.42
CA LEU A 12 -9.07 -2.25 24.98
C LEU A 12 -8.35 -3.48 24.40
N ILE A 13 -7.08 -3.69 24.77
CA ILE A 13 -6.31 -4.85 24.33
C ILE A 13 -7.00 -6.15 24.74
N TYR A 14 -7.50 -6.21 25.99
CA TYR A 14 -8.20 -7.38 26.50
C TYR A 14 -9.56 -7.59 25.79
N GLU A 15 -10.33 -6.53 25.56
CA GLU A 15 -11.61 -6.56 24.85
C GLU A 15 -11.42 -7.03 23.38
N ILE A 16 -10.40 -6.53 22.68
CA ILE A 16 -10.08 -6.99 21.32
C ILE A 16 -9.68 -8.48 21.33
N PHE A 17 -8.89 -8.91 22.33
CA PHE A 17 -8.54 -10.32 22.50
C PHE A 17 -9.79 -11.19 22.67
N GLU A 18 -10.72 -10.83 23.58
CA GLU A 18 -11.96 -11.58 23.79
C GLU A 18 -12.85 -11.60 22.54
N GLN A 19 -13.03 -10.44 21.88
CA GLN A 19 -13.84 -10.35 20.67
C GLN A 19 -13.28 -11.21 19.53
N PHE A 20 -11.97 -11.23 19.36
CA PHE A 20 -11.34 -12.07 18.35
C PHE A 20 -11.51 -13.56 18.63
N GLN A 21 -11.58 -13.98 19.88
CA GLN A 21 -11.82 -15.40 20.23
C GLN A 21 -13.26 -15.85 19.93
N ILE A 22 -14.25 -14.96 20.10
CA ILE A 22 -15.68 -15.31 19.96
C ILE A 22 -16.26 -15.01 18.59
N SER A 23 -15.71 -14.03 17.83
CA SER A 23 -16.16 -13.70 16.48
C SER A 23 -15.52 -14.64 15.45
N ASP A 24 -16.23 -14.98 14.39
CA ASP A 24 -15.68 -15.67 13.21
C ASP A 24 -15.07 -14.71 12.18
N GLN A 25 -15.26 -13.40 12.36
CA GLN A 25 -14.78 -12.37 11.46
C GLN A 25 -13.39 -11.85 11.86
N SER A 26 -12.67 -11.30 10.90
CA SER A 26 -11.49 -10.50 11.17
C SER A 26 -11.88 -9.18 11.82
N ILE A 27 -10.97 -8.56 12.57
CA ILE A 27 -11.20 -7.29 13.27
C ILE A 27 -10.35 -6.19 12.65
N CYS A 28 -10.95 -5.02 12.41
CA CYS A 28 -10.24 -3.79 12.09
C CYS A 28 -10.36 -2.81 13.25
N LEU A 29 -9.26 -2.53 13.92
CA LEU A 29 -9.20 -1.55 15.01
C LEU A 29 -8.66 -0.21 14.51
N ILE A 30 -9.51 0.82 14.58
CA ILE A 30 -9.16 2.19 14.19
C ILE A 30 -8.66 2.96 15.40
N THR A 31 -7.46 3.50 15.32
CA THR A 31 -6.81 4.32 16.34
C THR A 31 -6.70 5.78 15.89
N LYS A 32 -6.32 6.65 16.80
CA LYS A 32 -6.17 8.08 16.53
C LYS A 32 -5.00 8.39 15.59
N ASN A 33 -3.88 7.69 15.78
CA ASN A 33 -2.63 7.93 15.04
C ASN A 33 -1.70 6.71 15.10
N ASN A 34 -0.63 6.75 14.34
CA ASN A 34 0.35 5.67 14.25
C ASN A 34 0.99 5.30 15.61
N GLN A 35 1.22 6.26 16.51
CA GLN A 35 1.80 5.98 17.83
C GLN A 35 0.86 5.11 18.69
N GLU A 36 -0.44 5.41 18.66
CA GLU A 36 -1.45 4.60 19.33
C GLU A 36 -1.58 3.22 18.70
N SER A 37 -1.55 3.15 17.36
CA SER A 37 -1.54 1.88 16.61
C SER A 37 -0.38 0.98 17.05
N ILE A 38 0.84 1.51 17.07
CA ILE A 38 2.05 0.77 17.48
C ILE A 38 1.96 0.32 18.94
N TYR A 39 1.46 1.19 19.82
CA TYR A 39 1.31 0.85 21.24
C TYR A 39 0.37 -0.35 21.44
N ILE A 40 -0.81 -0.32 20.80
CA ILE A 40 -1.81 -1.40 20.89
C ILE A 40 -1.29 -2.66 20.21
N TYR A 41 -0.69 -2.54 19.04
CA TYR A 41 -0.06 -3.65 18.33
C TYR A 41 0.95 -4.39 19.21
N ASN A 42 1.86 -3.66 19.86
CA ASN A 42 2.84 -4.26 20.75
C ASN A 42 2.19 -4.91 21.99
N GLY A 43 1.08 -4.40 22.48
CA GLY A 43 0.31 -5.03 23.54
C GLY A 43 -0.37 -6.32 23.11
N LEU A 44 -0.91 -6.37 21.89
CA LEU A 44 -1.57 -7.56 21.33
C LEU A 44 -0.57 -8.66 20.93
N LYS A 45 0.68 -8.35 20.61
CA LYS A 45 1.74 -9.35 20.34
C LYS A 45 2.00 -10.32 21.49
N TYR A 46 1.57 -9.99 22.70
CA TYR A 46 1.64 -10.96 23.82
C TYR A 46 0.60 -12.07 23.76
N PHE A 47 -0.46 -11.90 22.95
CA PHE A 47 -1.60 -12.80 22.84
C PHE A 47 -1.72 -13.46 21.47
N PHE A 48 -1.12 -12.88 20.45
CA PHE A 48 -1.26 -13.28 19.04
C PHE A 48 0.11 -13.41 18.37
N ASP A 49 0.20 -14.33 17.42
CA ASP A 49 1.32 -14.45 16.50
C ASP A 49 1.28 -13.39 15.39
N GLU A 50 2.37 -13.28 14.64
CA GLU A 50 2.51 -12.31 13.56
C GLU A 50 1.56 -12.58 12.37
N ASP A 51 1.12 -13.83 12.20
CA ASP A 51 0.19 -14.18 11.13
C ASP A 51 -1.21 -13.63 11.40
N SER A 52 -1.62 -13.62 12.67
CA SER A 52 -2.94 -13.16 13.12
C SER A 52 -3.01 -11.65 13.41
N LEU A 53 -1.87 -10.94 13.48
CA LEU A 53 -1.82 -9.54 13.88
C LEU A 53 -1.12 -8.69 12.84
N LYS A 54 -1.85 -7.72 12.26
CA LYS A 54 -1.35 -6.85 11.20
C LYS A 54 -1.41 -5.38 11.61
N LEU A 55 -0.31 -4.63 11.41
CA LEU A 55 -0.25 -3.18 11.61
C LEU A 55 -0.19 -2.49 10.25
N PHE A 56 -1.30 -1.89 9.80
CA PHE A 56 -1.36 -1.14 8.55
C PHE A 56 -0.74 0.25 8.72
N PRO A 57 0.46 0.50 8.15
CA PRO A 57 1.21 1.70 8.46
C PRO A 57 0.61 2.95 7.81
N GLU A 58 0.79 4.11 8.47
CA GLU A 58 0.57 5.39 7.81
C GLU A 58 1.65 5.67 6.76
N THR A 59 1.28 6.40 5.71
CA THR A 59 2.26 7.08 4.86
C THR A 59 3.03 8.09 5.72
N GLU A 60 4.35 8.15 5.57
CA GLU A 60 5.21 9.02 6.37
C GLU A 60 5.20 10.48 5.87
N VAL A 61 4.19 10.86 5.08
CA VAL A 61 4.02 12.20 4.49
C VAL A 61 2.70 12.83 4.95
N LEU A 62 2.65 14.15 4.99
CA LEU A 62 1.43 14.89 5.30
C LEU A 62 0.50 15.00 4.08
N PRO A 63 -0.79 15.29 4.28
CA PRO A 63 -1.67 15.62 3.15
C PRO A 63 -1.07 16.73 2.28
N TYR A 64 -1.06 16.54 0.97
CA TYR A 64 -0.53 17.47 -0.01
C TYR A 64 0.98 17.77 0.07
N ASP A 65 1.75 16.92 0.75
CA ASP A 65 3.20 17.07 0.82
C ASP A 65 3.87 17.01 -0.57
N HIS A 66 5.08 17.54 -0.67
CA HIS A 66 5.90 17.51 -1.87
C HIS A 66 6.73 16.23 -2.01
N PHE A 67 6.81 15.45 -0.93
CA PHE A 67 7.59 14.22 -0.86
C PHE A 67 6.69 13.00 -1.07
N SER A 68 7.28 11.93 -1.55
CA SER A 68 6.64 10.62 -1.61
C SER A 68 6.89 9.81 -0.34
N SER A 69 5.95 8.92 -0.04
CA SER A 69 6.11 7.96 1.03
C SER A 69 7.29 7.03 0.74
N PRO A 70 8.09 6.66 1.76
CA PRO A 70 9.16 5.68 1.55
C PRO A 70 8.62 4.38 0.95
N GLU A 71 9.35 3.84 -0.02
CA GLU A 71 8.89 2.67 -0.78
C GLU A 71 8.62 1.46 0.13
N ARG A 72 9.43 1.25 1.17
CA ARG A 72 9.23 0.22 2.20
C ARG A 72 7.84 0.29 2.87
N VAL A 73 7.27 1.50 3.05
CA VAL A 73 5.94 1.70 3.64
C VAL A 73 4.87 1.26 2.65
N ILE A 74 5.01 1.65 1.39
CA ILE A 74 4.09 1.26 0.32
C ILE A 74 4.08 -0.27 0.15
N GLN A 75 5.25 -0.90 0.17
CA GLN A 75 5.39 -2.36 0.07
C GLN A 75 4.76 -3.09 1.26
N ASN A 76 5.00 -2.62 2.49
CA ASN A 76 4.37 -3.19 3.67
C ASN A 76 2.83 -3.10 3.58
N ARG A 77 2.29 -1.99 3.06
CA ARG A 77 0.85 -1.88 2.77
C ARG A 77 0.39 -2.92 1.76
N PHE A 78 1.13 -3.13 0.66
CA PHE A 78 0.83 -4.16 -0.34
C PHE A 78 0.78 -5.56 0.28
N GLN A 79 1.79 -5.89 1.05
CA GLN A 79 1.88 -7.17 1.74
C GLN A 79 0.69 -7.39 2.68
N ILE A 80 0.38 -6.42 3.53
CA ILE A 80 -0.74 -6.50 4.49
C ILE A 80 -2.08 -6.65 3.77
N ILE A 81 -2.31 -5.91 2.67
CA ILE A 81 -3.55 -6.03 1.89
C ILE A 81 -3.69 -7.44 1.32
N ASN A 82 -2.63 -8.04 0.81
CA ASN A 82 -2.67 -9.41 0.30
C ASN A 82 -2.87 -10.44 1.41
N GLU A 83 -2.17 -10.30 2.52
CA GLU A 83 -2.23 -11.22 3.66
C GLU A 83 -3.56 -11.15 4.41
N ALA A 84 -4.19 -9.98 4.49
CA ALA A 84 -5.45 -9.78 5.20
C ALA A 84 -6.60 -10.66 4.70
N TYR A 85 -6.52 -11.18 3.48
CA TYR A 85 -7.51 -12.10 2.91
C TYR A 85 -7.16 -13.58 3.06
N SER A 86 -5.97 -13.90 3.58
CA SER A 86 -5.49 -15.28 3.63
C SER A 86 -6.01 -16.05 4.86
N SER A 87 -6.22 -15.35 5.96
CA SER A 87 -6.68 -15.91 7.23
C SER A 87 -7.38 -14.88 8.09
N LYS A 88 -8.11 -15.31 9.11
CA LYS A 88 -8.69 -14.44 10.12
C LYS A 88 -7.60 -13.69 10.86
N ASN A 89 -7.72 -12.36 10.94
CA ASN A 89 -6.69 -11.49 11.51
C ASN A 89 -7.26 -10.26 12.22
N ILE A 90 -6.39 -9.59 12.99
CA ILE A 90 -6.63 -8.29 13.61
C ILE A 90 -5.79 -7.27 12.84
N LEU A 91 -6.45 -6.38 12.12
CA LEU A 91 -5.84 -5.27 11.41
C LEU A 91 -5.92 -4.01 12.27
N ILE A 92 -4.78 -3.42 12.61
CA ILE A 92 -4.72 -2.15 13.36
C ILE A 92 -4.35 -1.05 12.39
N THR A 93 -5.11 0.04 12.38
CA THR A 93 -4.91 1.18 11.48
C THR A 93 -5.23 2.49 12.20
N SER A 94 -4.89 3.61 11.58
CA SER A 94 -5.19 4.94 12.10
C SER A 94 -6.22 5.68 11.26
N ILE A 95 -6.74 6.79 11.81
CA ILE A 95 -7.65 7.71 11.13
C ILE A 95 -7.11 8.17 9.79
N LYS A 96 -5.83 8.45 9.66
CA LYS A 96 -5.21 8.88 8.41
C LYS A 96 -5.53 7.91 7.27
N ASN A 97 -5.33 6.62 7.51
CA ASN A 97 -5.49 5.59 6.49
C ASN A 97 -6.95 5.42 6.02
N ILE A 98 -7.94 5.62 6.88
CA ILE A 98 -9.35 5.50 6.49
C ILE A 98 -9.86 6.67 5.65
N PHE A 99 -9.14 7.80 5.61
CA PHE A 99 -9.42 8.91 4.69
C PHE A 99 -8.82 8.71 3.30
N GLU A 100 -7.77 7.91 3.17
CA GLU A 100 -7.08 7.71 1.91
C GLU A 100 -7.93 6.92 0.90
N ARG A 101 -7.67 7.13 -0.39
CA ARG A 101 -8.19 6.31 -1.48
C ARG A 101 -7.13 5.33 -1.93
N TYR A 102 -7.58 4.17 -2.34
CA TYR A 102 -6.73 3.05 -2.75
C TYR A 102 -7.12 2.59 -4.16
N PRO A 103 -6.22 1.95 -4.91
CA PRO A 103 -6.62 1.14 -6.07
C PRO A 103 -7.60 0.03 -5.68
N GLU A 104 -8.38 -0.45 -6.66
CA GLU A 104 -9.25 -1.62 -6.47
C GLU A 104 -8.43 -2.82 -6.01
N ILE A 105 -9.07 -3.74 -5.25
CA ILE A 105 -8.39 -4.92 -4.66
C ILE A 105 -7.70 -5.79 -5.71
N GLU A 106 -8.24 -5.85 -6.95
CA GLU A 106 -7.68 -6.60 -8.07
C GLU A 106 -6.28 -6.13 -8.43
N TYR A 107 -5.95 -4.86 -8.20
CA TYR A 107 -4.62 -4.34 -8.41
C TYR A 107 -3.61 -4.99 -7.46
N PHE A 108 -3.97 -5.20 -6.21
CA PHE A 108 -3.12 -5.81 -5.19
C PHE A 108 -3.06 -7.34 -5.34
N LYS A 109 -4.14 -7.98 -5.76
CA LYS A 109 -4.23 -9.43 -5.97
C LYS A 109 -3.62 -9.91 -7.28
N SER A 110 -3.12 -9.02 -8.13
CA SER A 110 -2.40 -9.42 -9.35
C SER A 110 -1.00 -9.94 -8.99
N PHE A 111 -0.91 -11.24 -8.72
CA PHE A 111 0.35 -11.94 -8.49
C PHE A 111 0.41 -13.24 -9.28
N GLU A 112 1.63 -13.61 -9.67
CA GLU A 112 1.94 -14.85 -10.36
C GLU A 112 2.74 -15.76 -9.43
N THR A 113 2.46 -17.05 -9.48
CA THR A 113 3.13 -18.05 -8.65
C THR A 113 4.00 -18.96 -9.51
N PHE A 114 5.23 -19.13 -9.11
CA PHE A 114 6.20 -20.01 -9.75
C PHE A 114 6.79 -21.00 -8.76
N LYS A 115 7.17 -22.18 -9.23
CA LYS A 115 7.78 -23.24 -8.40
C LYS A 115 8.85 -23.98 -9.16
N LEU A 116 9.70 -24.70 -8.45
CA LEU A 116 10.67 -25.63 -9.04
C LEU A 116 9.98 -26.59 -10.01
N GLY A 117 10.59 -26.83 -11.15
CA GLY A 117 10.06 -27.67 -12.21
C GLY A 117 8.97 -27.02 -13.07
N HIS A 118 8.58 -25.76 -12.80
CA HIS A 118 7.63 -25.05 -13.67
C HIS A 118 8.23 -24.81 -15.04
N LYS A 119 7.51 -25.18 -16.10
CA LYS A 119 7.94 -24.98 -17.48
C LYS A 119 7.64 -23.57 -17.94
N ILE A 120 8.68 -22.77 -18.07
CA ILE A 120 8.61 -21.40 -18.56
C ILE A 120 9.96 -21.00 -19.18
N SER A 121 9.94 -20.39 -20.35
CA SER A 121 11.15 -19.82 -20.93
C SER A 121 11.53 -18.50 -20.23
N VAL A 122 12.82 -18.15 -20.28
CA VAL A 122 13.31 -16.85 -19.80
C VAL A 122 12.50 -15.69 -20.40
N LEU A 123 12.23 -15.76 -21.71
CA LEU A 123 11.47 -14.72 -22.41
C LEU A 123 10.04 -14.56 -21.85
N ASN A 124 9.37 -15.67 -21.55
CA ASN A 124 8.00 -15.62 -21.02
C ASN A 124 7.99 -15.15 -19.56
N LEU A 125 8.95 -15.57 -18.72
CA LEU A 125 9.10 -15.05 -17.38
C LEU A 125 9.35 -13.54 -17.39
N VAL A 126 10.22 -13.04 -18.27
CA VAL A 126 10.49 -11.62 -18.44
C VAL A 126 9.23 -10.85 -18.85
N LYS A 127 8.41 -11.37 -19.76
CA LYS A 127 7.12 -10.74 -20.11
C LYS A 127 6.19 -10.61 -18.92
N VAL A 128 6.11 -11.64 -18.07
CA VAL A 128 5.32 -11.57 -16.82
C VAL A 128 5.88 -10.49 -15.90
N ILE A 129 7.19 -10.48 -15.67
CA ILE A 129 7.88 -9.51 -14.82
C ILE A 129 7.59 -8.07 -15.32
N GLU A 130 7.73 -7.82 -16.61
CA GLU A 130 7.46 -6.51 -17.23
C GLU A 130 5.98 -6.12 -17.12
N SER A 131 5.05 -7.08 -17.24
CA SER A 131 3.61 -6.83 -17.05
C SER A 131 3.23 -6.48 -15.60
N LEU A 132 4.10 -6.84 -14.66
CA LEU A 132 3.98 -6.51 -13.24
C LEU A 132 4.74 -5.21 -12.87
N ASP A 133 5.17 -4.45 -13.88
CA ASP A 133 5.77 -3.12 -13.73
C ASP A 133 7.19 -3.12 -13.10
N TYR A 134 7.96 -4.21 -13.21
CA TYR A 134 9.37 -4.23 -12.81
C TYR A 134 10.27 -3.55 -13.85
N VAL A 135 11.37 -2.98 -13.35
CA VAL A 135 12.32 -2.19 -14.15
C VAL A 135 13.59 -2.99 -14.44
N LYS A 136 13.96 -3.11 -15.72
CA LYS A 136 15.18 -3.79 -16.12
C LYS A 136 16.43 -3.01 -15.72
N LYS A 137 17.36 -3.69 -15.07
CA LYS A 137 18.66 -3.17 -14.65
C LYS A 137 19.80 -4.11 -15.02
N THR A 138 21.03 -3.64 -14.89
CA THR A 138 22.23 -4.48 -15.04
C THR A 138 22.40 -5.39 -13.83
N ASN A 139 22.20 -4.85 -12.63
CA ASN A 139 22.19 -5.54 -11.34
C ASN A 139 20.88 -5.22 -10.61
N VAL A 140 20.46 -6.13 -9.76
CA VAL A 140 19.30 -5.96 -8.88
C VAL A 140 19.79 -5.46 -7.54
N GLU A 141 19.45 -4.23 -7.19
CA GLU A 141 19.90 -3.54 -5.97
C GLU A 141 18.73 -3.08 -5.11
N VAL A 142 17.65 -2.65 -5.75
CA VAL A 142 16.46 -2.16 -5.05
C VAL A 142 15.22 -2.93 -5.50
N ILE A 143 14.18 -2.85 -4.70
CA ILE A 143 12.89 -3.48 -4.99
C ILE A 143 12.35 -2.94 -6.31
N ASN A 144 11.66 -3.81 -7.07
CA ASN A 144 11.18 -3.62 -8.43
C ASN A 144 12.25 -3.69 -9.53
N ASP A 145 13.50 -3.91 -9.19
CA ASP A 145 14.50 -4.21 -10.20
C ASP A 145 14.40 -5.68 -10.67
N TYR A 146 14.72 -5.90 -11.94
CA TYR A 146 15.05 -7.23 -12.45
C TYR A 146 16.25 -7.18 -13.40
N ALA A 147 17.02 -8.27 -13.46
CA ALA A 147 18.14 -8.44 -14.36
C ALA A 147 18.10 -9.82 -15.02
N VAL A 148 18.62 -9.92 -16.25
CA VAL A 148 18.69 -11.18 -17.00
C VAL A 148 20.10 -11.41 -17.48
N ARG A 149 20.66 -12.60 -17.20
CA ARG A 149 22.00 -13.03 -17.61
C ARG A 149 21.95 -14.49 -18.10
N GLY A 150 21.78 -14.67 -19.41
CA GLY A 150 21.60 -16.01 -19.98
C GLY A 150 20.34 -16.68 -19.45
N GLY A 151 20.49 -17.83 -18.81
CA GLY A 151 19.40 -18.58 -18.17
C GLY A 151 19.06 -18.12 -16.75
N ILE A 152 19.68 -17.04 -16.24
CA ILE A 152 19.48 -16.55 -14.88
C ILE A 152 18.65 -15.28 -14.93
N VAL A 153 17.61 -15.24 -14.10
CA VAL A 153 16.75 -14.07 -13.89
C VAL A 153 16.80 -13.70 -12.41
N ASP A 154 17.32 -12.51 -12.13
CA ASP A 154 17.34 -11.92 -10.80
C ASP A 154 16.17 -10.94 -10.67
N ILE A 155 15.43 -10.96 -9.54
CA ILE A 155 14.23 -10.14 -9.32
C ILE A 155 14.19 -9.70 -7.85
N PHE A 156 13.95 -8.43 -7.59
CA PHE A 156 13.64 -7.97 -6.24
C PHE A 156 12.14 -7.69 -6.12
N SER A 157 11.40 -8.69 -5.68
CA SER A 157 9.96 -8.58 -5.46
C SER A 157 9.66 -7.88 -4.13
N PRO A 158 8.66 -6.98 -4.07
CA PRO A 158 8.21 -6.35 -2.82
C PRO A 158 7.63 -7.34 -1.79
N MET A 159 7.42 -8.59 -2.18
CA MET A 159 6.95 -9.66 -1.29
C MET A 159 8.06 -10.24 -0.40
N TYR A 160 9.31 -9.85 -0.58
CA TYR A 160 10.45 -10.45 0.09
C TYR A 160 11.47 -9.40 0.54
N GLU A 161 12.16 -9.69 1.64
CA GLU A 161 13.24 -8.84 2.16
C GLU A 161 14.51 -8.91 1.30
N ASN A 162 14.73 -10.05 0.61
CA ASN A 162 15.89 -10.29 -0.23
C ASN A 162 15.47 -10.57 -1.66
N PRO A 163 16.29 -10.21 -2.66
CA PRO A 163 16.03 -10.53 -4.06
C PRO A 163 16.14 -12.03 -4.34
N LEU A 164 15.45 -12.44 -5.38
CA LEU A 164 15.37 -13.82 -5.87
C LEU A 164 16.27 -13.99 -7.08
N ARG A 165 17.00 -15.11 -7.13
CA ARG A 165 17.72 -15.61 -8.31
C ARG A 165 17.08 -16.89 -8.80
N ILE A 166 16.62 -16.89 -10.04
CA ILE A 166 15.91 -17.98 -10.69
C ILE A 166 16.78 -18.48 -11.83
N GLU A 167 17.10 -19.76 -11.81
CA GLU A 167 17.85 -20.42 -12.90
C GLU A 167 16.88 -21.23 -13.74
N ILE A 168 16.91 -20.97 -15.05
CA ILE A 168 16.07 -21.64 -16.05
C ILE A 168 16.99 -22.37 -17.03
N PHE A 169 16.76 -23.67 -17.15
CA PHE A 169 17.44 -24.52 -18.11
C PHE A 169 16.41 -25.36 -18.88
N ASP A 170 16.55 -25.42 -20.20
CA ASP A 170 15.60 -26.12 -21.08
C ASP A 170 14.13 -25.76 -20.80
N ASP A 171 13.86 -24.44 -20.71
CA ASP A 171 12.54 -23.86 -20.39
C ASP A 171 11.92 -24.41 -19.10
N THR A 172 12.74 -24.81 -18.13
CA THR A 172 12.30 -25.31 -16.83
C THR A 172 13.02 -24.58 -15.71
N ILE A 173 12.31 -24.17 -14.65
CA ILE A 173 12.90 -23.58 -13.44
C ILE A 173 13.61 -24.69 -12.66
N GLU A 174 14.95 -24.61 -12.63
CA GLU A 174 15.80 -25.62 -11.97
C GLU A 174 16.24 -25.22 -10.57
N SER A 175 16.31 -23.89 -10.31
CA SER A 175 16.73 -23.40 -9.00
C SER A 175 16.06 -22.06 -8.71
N ILE A 176 15.66 -21.87 -7.46
CA ILE A 176 15.14 -20.62 -6.93
C ILE A 176 15.83 -20.38 -5.59
N ARG A 177 16.48 -19.22 -5.43
CA ARG A 177 17.15 -18.89 -4.17
C ARG A 177 17.10 -17.41 -3.87
N PHE A 178 17.08 -17.06 -2.60
CA PHE A 178 17.38 -15.72 -2.16
C PHE A 178 18.88 -15.43 -2.26
N PHE A 179 19.22 -14.19 -2.54
CA PHE A 179 20.60 -13.72 -2.50
C PHE A 179 20.69 -12.33 -1.87
N ASP A 180 21.84 -12.01 -1.34
CA ASP A 180 22.13 -10.70 -0.77
C ASP A 180 22.44 -9.71 -1.89
N SER A 181 21.74 -8.56 -1.91
CA SER A 181 21.84 -7.57 -3.00
C SER A 181 23.22 -6.89 -3.06
N GLU A 182 23.92 -6.75 -1.93
CA GLU A 182 25.24 -6.11 -1.86
C GLU A 182 26.37 -7.08 -2.22
N THR A 183 26.36 -8.25 -1.62
CA THR A 183 27.43 -9.24 -1.79
C THR A 183 27.19 -10.19 -2.98
N GLN A 184 25.98 -10.25 -3.50
CA GLN A 184 25.50 -11.15 -4.55
C GLN A 184 25.60 -12.65 -4.20
N LEU A 185 25.83 -12.98 -2.91
CA LEU A 185 25.93 -14.35 -2.42
C LEU A 185 24.55 -14.95 -2.14
N SER A 186 24.39 -16.23 -2.44
CA SER A 186 23.16 -16.97 -2.14
C SER A 186 22.97 -17.11 -0.63
N ILE A 187 21.73 -16.90 -0.18
CA ILE A 187 21.33 -17.00 1.24
C ILE A 187 20.62 -18.34 1.48
N GLU A 188 19.54 -18.61 0.74
CA GLU A 188 18.65 -19.76 0.98
C GLU A 188 18.00 -20.21 -0.32
N ASN A 189 17.77 -21.53 -0.46
CA ASN A 189 16.98 -22.09 -1.54
C ASN A 189 15.52 -22.20 -1.11
N ILE A 190 14.61 -21.96 -2.07
CA ILE A 190 13.17 -22.09 -1.88
C ILE A 190 12.54 -22.86 -3.02
N ASP A 191 11.38 -23.48 -2.79
CA ASP A 191 10.68 -24.31 -3.77
C ASP A 191 9.67 -23.53 -4.62
N LYS A 192 9.23 -22.37 -4.13
CA LYS A 192 8.23 -21.51 -4.79
C LYS A 192 8.43 -20.05 -4.46
N PHE A 193 8.01 -19.18 -5.37
CA PHE A 193 7.97 -17.74 -5.14
C PHE A 193 6.72 -17.12 -5.76
N PHE A 194 6.42 -15.90 -5.30
CA PHE A 194 5.32 -15.09 -5.77
C PHE A 194 5.86 -13.79 -6.35
N LEU A 195 5.30 -13.35 -7.47
CA LEU A 195 5.54 -12.02 -8.03
C LEU A 195 4.25 -11.22 -7.94
N SER A 196 4.30 -10.13 -7.22
CA SER A 196 3.23 -9.11 -7.18
C SER A 196 3.58 -7.92 -8.06
N LYS A 197 2.65 -6.99 -8.24
CA LYS A 197 2.96 -5.68 -8.84
C LYS A 197 4.16 -5.04 -8.16
N GLY A 198 5.08 -4.55 -8.97
CA GLY A 198 6.34 -3.99 -8.51
C GLY A 198 6.18 -2.66 -7.77
N SER A 199 5.30 -1.77 -8.22
CA SER A 199 5.09 -0.44 -7.64
C SER A 199 3.66 0.03 -7.79
N LEU A 200 3.17 0.77 -6.78
CA LEU A 200 1.87 1.46 -6.84
C LEU A 200 1.85 2.53 -7.94
N PHE A 201 2.95 3.23 -8.10
CA PHE A 201 3.06 4.38 -9.00
C PHE A 201 3.82 4.09 -10.30
N SER A 202 4.04 2.83 -10.67
CA SER A 202 4.61 2.51 -11.98
C SER A 202 3.83 3.16 -13.12
N LEU A 203 4.54 3.75 -14.08
CA LEU A 203 3.97 4.49 -15.21
C LEU A 203 4.11 3.69 -16.49
N ASN A 204 3.15 2.83 -16.78
CA ASN A 204 3.01 2.24 -18.10
C ASN A 204 2.22 3.16 -19.05
N GLU A 205 2.23 2.87 -20.34
CA GLU A 205 1.56 3.69 -21.36
C GLU A 205 0.09 3.95 -21.05
N GLN A 206 -0.64 2.93 -20.59
CA GLN A 206 -2.06 3.04 -20.26
C GLN A 206 -2.33 3.99 -19.07
N LYS A 207 -1.51 3.95 -18.03
CA LYS A 207 -1.61 4.87 -16.89
C LYS A 207 -1.27 6.30 -17.30
N ILE A 208 -0.24 6.48 -18.12
CA ILE A 208 0.13 7.81 -18.65
C ILE A 208 -1.01 8.41 -19.45
N LEU A 209 -1.62 7.66 -20.37
CA LEU A 209 -2.76 8.12 -21.17
C LEU A 209 -3.98 8.45 -20.29
N THR A 210 -4.26 7.63 -19.29
CA THR A 210 -5.34 7.85 -18.33
C THR A 210 -5.11 9.14 -17.53
N PHE A 211 -3.88 9.33 -17.03
CA PHE A 211 -3.47 10.53 -16.31
C PHE A 211 -3.64 11.79 -17.17
N ILE A 212 -3.09 11.80 -18.40
CA ILE A 212 -3.18 12.94 -19.32
C ILE A 212 -4.65 13.30 -19.59
N SER A 213 -5.49 12.31 -19.88
CA SER A 213 -6.92 12.55 -20.15
C SER A 213 -7.62 13.17 -18.95
N ARG A 214 -7.41 12.64 -17.75
CA ARG A 214 -8.05 13.14 -16.53
C ARG A 214 -7.52 14.49 -16.10
N TRP A 215 -6.23 14.69 -16.24
CA TRP A 215 -5.60 16.00 -15.99
C TRP A 215 -6.26 17.09 -16.80
N ARG A 216 -6.33 16.95 -18.13
CA ARG A 216 -6.93 17.90 -19.05
C ARG A 216 -8.41 18.16 -18.79
N ASN A 217 -9.13 17.14 -18.35
CA ASN A 217 -10.54 17.29 -18.00
C ASN A 217 -10.76 18.01 -16.67
N TYR A 218 -9.83 17.94 -15.76
CA TYR A 218 -9.95 18.54 -14.42
C TYR A 218 -9.30 19.93 -14.33
N PHE A 219 -8.09 20.08 -14.83
CA PHE A 219 -7.30 21.32 -14.84
C PHE A 219 -7.44 22.05 -16.16
N ILE A 220 -8.68 22.43 -16.52
CA ILE A 220 -9.00 23.00 -17.85
C ILE A 220 -8.26 24.32 -18.12
N ASN A 221 -7.99 25.12 -17.08
CA ASN A 221 -7.37 26.45 -17.19
C ASN A 221 -5.87 26.45 -16.91
N ASP A 222 -5.29 25.32 -16.52
CA ASP A 222 -3.87 25.24 -16.19
C ASP A 222 -3.06 24.84 -17.43
N ASP A 223 -2.01 25.61 -17.69
CA ASP A 223 -1.13 25.33 -18.82
C ASP A 223 -0.18 24.17 -18.47
N GLU A 224 -0.51 22.99 -18.98
CA GLU A 224 0.26 21.76 -18.74
C GLU A 224 1.75 21.89 -19.09
N ARG A 225 2.15 22.83 -19.94
CA ARG A 225 3.55 23.06 -20.36
C ARG A 225 4.43 23.55 -19.21
N TYR A 226 3.84 24.27 -18.26
CA TYR A 226 4.54 24.83 -17.11
C TYR A 226 4.43 23.99 -15.83
N CYS A 227 3.72 22.85 -15.91
CA CYS A 227 3.55 21.94 -14.78
C CYS A 227 4.62 20.83 -14.82
N ASP A 228 5.61 20.92 -13.94
CA ASP A 228 6.73 19.97 -13.89
C ASP A 228 6.25 18.52 -13.66
N ILE A 229 5.26 18.31 -12.79
CA ILE A 229 4.71 17.00 -12.48
C ILE A 229 4.03 16.40 -13.70
N PHE A 230 3.21 17.18 -14.41
CA PHE A 230 2.57 16.73 -15.63
C PHE A 230 3.59 16.30 -16.69
N GLN A 231 4.64 17.12 -16.90
CA GLN A 231 5.68 16.81 -17.87
C GLN A 231 6.48 15.55 -17.50
N LYS A 232 6.82 15.38 -16.22
CA LYS A 232 7.51 14.17 -15.73
C LYS A 232 6.67 12.92 -15.99
N ILE A 233 5.40 12.90 -15.56
CA ILE A 233 4.51 11.74 -15.75
C ILE A 233 4.28 11.46 -17.24
N LYS A 234 4.04 12.48 -18.05
CA LYS A 234 3.89 12.35 -19.51
C LYS A 234 5.09 11.67 -20.18
N ASN A 235 6.29 11.92 -19.67
CA ASN A 235 7.55 11.35 -20.17
C ASN A 235 7.90 10.00 -19.49
N GLY A 236 7.01 9.42 -18.68
CA GLY A 236 7.24 8.16 -18.00
C GLY A 236 8.12 8.24 -16.75
N ASN A 237 8.39 9.44 -16.24
CA ASN A 237 9.17 9.65 -15.03
C ASN A 237 8.23 9.82 -13.82
N ILE A 238 8.51 9.11 -12.74
CA ILE A 238 7.76 9.20 -11.48
C ILE A 238 8.27 10.42 -10.69
N PRO A 239 7.45 11.48 -10.50
CA PRO A 239 7.86 12.62 -9.67
C PRO A 239 7.62 12.34 -8.18
N GLU A 240 8.36 13.00 -7.31
CA GLU A 240 8.03 13.09 -5.89
C GLU A 240 6.65 13.70 -5.68
N GLY A 241 5.90 13.22 -4.68
CA GLY A 241 4.54 13.66 -4.39
C GLY A 241 3.50 13.22 -5.41
N ILE A 242 3.75 12.17 -6.20
CA ILE A 242 2.81 11.62 -7.19
C ILE A 242 1.52 11.12 -6.53
N GLU A 243 1.53 10.81 -5.24
CA GLU A 243 0.43 10.28 -4.45
C GLU A 243 -0.81 11.18 -4.52
N ILE A 244 -0.65 12.50 -4.59
CA ILE A 244 -1.77 13.43 -4.68
C ILE A 244 -2.54 13.35 -6.01
N TYR A 245 -1.99 12.62 -7.00
CA TYR A 245 -2.65 12.37 -8.29
C TYR A 245 -3.08 10.91 -8.47
N LEU A 246 -3.05 10.10 -7.40
CA LEU A 246 -3.47 8.70 -7.44
C LEU A 246 -4.81 8.48 -8.18
N PRO A 247 -5.87 9.30 -7.96
CA PRO A 247 -7.13 9.13 -8.70
C PRO A 247 -7.02 9.34 -10.21
N PHE A 248 -5.94 9.96 -10.70
CA PHE A 248 -5.72 10.14 -12.13
C PHE A 248 -4.97 8.97 -12.77
N LEU A 249 -4.27 8.17 -11.97
CA LEU A 249 -3.47 7.04 -12.43
C LEU A 249 -4.28 5.73 -12.55
N PHE A 250 -5.39 5.61 -11.81
CA PHE A 250 -6.21 4.40 -11.76
C PHE A 250 -7.59 4.63 -12.34
N LYS A 251 -8.17 3.61 -13.00
CA LYS A 251 -9.51 3.70 -13.58
C LYS A 251 -10.54 4.02 -12.49
N ASN A 252 -10.50 3.31 -11.39
CA ASN A 252 -11.31 3.52 -10.21
C ASN A 252 -10.43 3.49 -8.95
N THR A 253 -10.92 4.11 -7.90
CA THR A 253 -10.34 4.02 -6.56
C THR A 253 -11.43 3.64 -5.57
N VAL A 254 -11.04 2.91 -4.53
CA VAL A 254 -11.91 2.44 -3.45
C VAL A 254 -11.52 3.13 -2.13
N ASN A 255 -12.40 3.08 -1.14
CA ASN A 255 -12.08 3.50 0.22
C ASN A 255 -11.47 2.34 1.02
N PHE A 256 -10.97 2.65 2.22
CA PHE A 256 -10.35 1.67 3.10
C PHE A 256 -11.29 0.49 3.46
N PHE A 257 -12.57 0.76 3.69
CA PHE A 257 -13.53 -0.26 4.10
C PHE A 257 -13.98 -1.17 2.95
N GLU A 258 -13.94 -0.68 1.72
CA GLU A 258 -14.12 -1.54 0.54
C GLU A 258 -12.92 -2.47 0.35
N LEU A 259 -11.72 -1.97 0.67
CA LEU A 259 -10.49 -2.75 0.60
C LEU A 259 -10.43 -3.84 1.69
N PHE A 260 -11.03 -3.62 2.87
CA PHE A 260 -11.05 -4.54 4.01
C PHE A 260 -12.47 -4.90 4.45
N ASN A 261 -13.37 -5.18 3.48
CA ASN A 261 -14.81 -5.35 3.65
C ASN A 261 -15.24 -6.59 4.48
N HIS A 262 -14.30 -7.45 4.85
CA HIS A 262 -14.52 -8.65 5.65
C HIS A 262 -14.09 -8.49 7.12
N HIS A 263 -13.79 -7.27 7.56
CA HIS A 263 -13.42 -6.96 8.94
C HIS A 263 -14.57 -6.27 9.68
N ASP A 264 -14.81 -6.71 10.91
CA ASP A 264 -15.64 -5.97 11.88
C ASP A 264 -14.85 -4.75 12.38
N ILE A 265 -15.49 -3.58 12.40
CA ILE A 265 -14.82 -2.31 12.69
C ILE A 265 -14.98 -1.96 14.17
N TYR A 266 -13.86 -1.75 14.85
CA TYR A 266 -13.78 -1.36 16.25
C TYR A 266 -13.03 -0.06 16.43
N SER A 267 -13.41 0.74 17.45
CA SER A 267 -12.68 1.93 17.85
C SER A 267 -12.95 2.28 19.31
N SER A 268 -11.89 2.58 20.05
CA SER A 268 -11.96 3.08 21.43
C SER A 268 -12.14 4.60 21.53
N LEU A 269 -12.22 5.27 20.39
CA LEU A 269 -12.24 6.72 20.27
C LEU A 269 -13.66 7.24 20.14
N ASN A 270 -13.83 8.54 20.46
CA ASN A 270 -14.90 9.29 19.81
C ASN A 270 -14.50 9.50 18.33
N LEU A 271 -14.66 8.44 17.52
CA LEU A 271 -14.15 8.38 16.15
C LEU A 271 -14.70 9.51 15.28
N PHE A 272 -15.97 9.89 15.46
CA PHE A 272 -16.58 10.98 14.69
C PHE A 272 -15.92 12.34 14.99
N HIS A 273 -15.54 12.60 16.22
CA HIS A 273 -14.81 13.81 16.58
C HIS A 273 -13.42 13.86 15.97
N GLU A 274 -12.70 12.74 15.99
CA GLU A 274 -11.37 12.66 15.38
C GLU A 274 -11.43 12.75 13.83
N ILE A 275 -12.51 12.25 13.22
CA ILE A 275 -12.80 12.44 11.80
C ILE A 275 -12.99 13.92 11.47
N ASP A 276 -13.74 14.67 12.30
CA ASP A 276 -13.95 16.10 12.09
C ASP A 276 -12.60 16.86 12.16
N ILE A 277 -11.76 16.55 13.12
CA ILE A 277 -10.43 17.16 13.27
C ILE A 277 -9.55 16.87 12.04
N TYR A 278 -9.52 15.62 11.59
CA TYR A 278 -8.66 15.24 10.48
C TYR A 278 -9.16 15.79 9.12
N ASP A 279 -10.47 15.87 8.91
CA ASP A 279 -11.08 16.50 7.74
C ASP A 279 -10.71 17.99 7.64
N GLU A 280 -10.79 18.72 8.76
CA GLU A 280 -10.36 20.12 8.81
C GLU A 280 -8.85 20.26 8.59
N PHE A 281 -8.03 19.34 9.10
CA PHE A 281 -6.58 19.32 8.84
C PHE A 281 -6.28 19.13 7.34
N ILE A 282 -6.96 18.21 6.66
CA ILE A 282 -6.80 18.01 5.21
C ILE A 282 -7.13 19.30 4.44
N LYS A 283 -8.25 19.96 4.77
CA LYS A 283 -8.69 21.22 4.14
C LYS A 283 -7.70 22.36 4.37
N GLN A 284 -7.19 22.49 5.60
CA GLN A 284 -6.16 23.46 5.92
C GLN A 284 -4.91 23.21 5.08
N ARG A 285 -4.39 21.98 5.06
CA ARG A 285 -3.23 21.61 4.24
C ARG A 285 -3.44 21.90 2.76
N PHE A 286 -4.63 21.61 2.22
CA PHE A 286 -4.97 21.97 0.84
C PHE A 286 -4.86 23.47 0.59
N ASN A 287 -5.40 24.32 1.47
CA ASN A 287 -5.35 25.76 1.32
C ASN A 287 -3.92 26.30 1.43
N ASP A 288 -3.13 25.77 2.36
CA ASP A 288 -1.75 26.19 2.60
C ASP A 288 -0.82 25.85 1.42
N GLU A 289 -1.03 24.67 0.79
CA GLU A 289 -0.18 24.16 -0.28
C GLU A 289 -0.67 24.54 -1.69
N ASN A 290 -1.94 24.96 -1.86
CA ASN A 290 -2.53 25.27 -3.17
C ASN A 290 -2.20 26.71 -3.65
N ILE A 291 -0.93 27.08 -3.57
CA ILE A 291 -0.41 28.41 -3.97
C ILE A 291 0.50 28.34 -5.19
N ASP A 292 1.04 27.18 -5.52
CA ASP A 292 1.95 26.99 -6.65
C ASP A 292 1.19 26.54 -7.91
N HIS A 293 1.03 27.45 -8.87
CA HIS A 293 0.40 27.17 -10.17
C HIS A 293 1.14 26.12 -11.02
N LYS A 294 2.42 25.83 -10.71
CA LYS A 294 3.17 24.78 -11.38
C LYS A 294 2.87 23.37 -10.83
N ARG A 295 2.19 23.33 -9.69
CA ARG A 295 1.75 22.09 -9.01
C ARG A 295 0.27 22.22 -8.60
N PRO A 296 -0.67 22.28 -9.57
CA PRO A 296 -2.08 22.37 -9.25
C PRO A 296 -2.55 21.14 -8.49
N LEU A 297 -3.29 21.34 -7.38
CA LEU A 297 -3.70 20.26 -6.47
C LEU A 297 -5.11 19.77 -6.77
N LEU A 298 -5.33 18.47 -6.59
CA LEU A 298 -6.68 17.91 -6.54
C LEU A 298 -7.40 18.40 -5.28
N LYS A 299 -8.66 18.78 -5.42
CA LYS A 299 -9.49 19.13 -4.25
C LYS A 299 -9.60 17.94 -3.28
N PRO A 300 -9.76 18.21 -1.96
CA PRO A 300 -9.85 17.16 -0.95
C PRO A 300 -10.84 16.04 -1.29
N ASP A 301 -12.03 16.38 -1.80
CA ASP A 301 -13.08 15.41 -2.15
C ASP A 301 -12.74 14.50 -3.36
N LYS A 302 -11.66 14.80 -4.07
CA LYS A 302 -11.14 13.96 -5.17
C LYS A 302 -10.03 13.03 -4.71
N LEU A 303 -9.21 13.47 -3.76
CA LEU A 303 -8.07 12.72 -3.26
C LEU A 303 -8.42 11.84 -2.05
N TYR A 304 -9.33 12.30 -1.20
CA TYR A 304 -9.75 11.64 0.03
C TYR A 304 -11.23 11.25 -0.04
N ILE A 305 -11.65 10.31 0.82
CA ILE A 305 -13.07 10.04 1.05
C ILE A 305 -13.72 11.26 1.72
N LYS A 306 -14.96 11.58 1.33
CA LYS A 306 -15.69 12.67 1.96
C LYS A 306 -16.06 12.30 3.40
N LYS A 307 -15.96 13.27 4.31
CA LYS A 307 -16.34 13.09 5.72
C LYS A 307 -17.74 12.47 5.90
N ASP A 308 -18.73 12.99 5.19
CA ASP A 308 -20.11 12.52 5.33
C ASP A 308 -20.28 11.06 4.87
N GLU A 309 -19.59 10.68 3.76
CA GLU A 309 -19.55 9.31 3.25
C GLU A 309 -18.89 8.38 4.28
N LEU A 310 -17.74 8.78 4.83
CA LEU A 310 -17.02 8.05 5.86
C LEU A 310 -17.88 7.84 7.12
N GLN A 311 -18.56 8.90 7.57
CA GLN A 311 -19.45 8.81 8.73
C GLN A 311 -20.66 7.89 8.48
N GLN A 312 -21.20 7.85 7.26
CA GLN A 312 -22.28 6.92 6.91
C GLN A 312 -21.81 5.46 6.96
N ILE A 313 -20.66 5.15 6.41
CA ILE A 313 -20.08 3.79 6.45
C ILE A 313 -19.91 3.36 7.92
N LEU A 314 -19.32 4.21 8.75
CA LEU A 314 -19.06 3.89 10.15
C LEU A 314 -20.32 3.74 10.98
N LYS A 315 -21.37 4.53 10.74
CA LYS A 315 -22.66 4.37 11.43
C LYS A 315 -23.31 3.01 11.19
N LEU A 316 -23.03 2.38 10.05
CA LEU A 316 -23.60 1.07 9.68
C LEU A 316 -22.74 -0.10 10.16
N SER A 317 -21.43 0.10 10.35
CA SER A 317 -20.45 -0.98 10.51
C SER A 317 -19.68 -0.92 11.84
N LEU A 318 -19.70 0.22 12.56
CA LEU A 318 -18.88 0.39 13.76
C LEU A 318 -19.46 -0.36 14.96
N ILE A 319 -18.66 -1.22 15.55
CA ILE A 319 -18.91 -1.86 16.84
C ILE A 319 -18.18 -1.01 17.90
N HIS A 320 -18.96 -0.40 18.80
CA HIS A 320 -18.39 0.38 19.90
C HIS A 320 -17.92 -0.55 21.01
N ILE A 321 -16.69 -0.36 21.44
CA ILE A 321 -16.11 -0.97 22.64
C ILE A 321 -16.09 0.04 23.79
#